data_960f95735a6f36e19a046c3ff1a417af
#
_entry.id   960f95735a6f36e19a046c3ff1a417af
#
_cell.length_a   1.000
_cell.length_b   1.000
_cell.length_c   1.000
_cell.angle_alpha   90.00
_cell.angle_beta   90.00
_cell.angle_gamma   90.00
#
_symmetry.space_group_name_H-M   'P 1'
#
loop_
_entity.id
_entity.type
_entity.pdbx_description
1 polymer ?
#
loop_
_entity_poly.entity_id
_entity_poly.type
_entity_poly.pdbx_seq_one_letter_code
_entity_poly.pdbx_strand_id
1 'polypeptide(L)'
;MREEPLLAAEHVSMHFFNQDGVLEVLDDISFSLKQGEIAALLGPSGCGKSTILNILSGLLQPTGGEIVRRGSIGYMFQRDHLLDWRTIYDNVRIGLEIQHLQKSELHVQKMERLLRTYGLWEFCNRYPAELSGGMRQRAALIRTLAVDPDILLLDEPFSALDSQTRLMVSEDIGSILRQERKSTLLVTHDISEAISFSDTIYTLSQRPARVKTVYTVQLTTELPRTPLRSRKAPEFQQYFNTIWEEMMQDADHD
;
A
#
# COMPACT_ATOMS: atom_id res chain seq x y z
N MET A 1 -6.03 7.91 26.88
CA MET A 1 -4.68 8.02 26.32
C MET A 1 -4.82 7.98 24.83
N ARG A 2 -4.30 8.97 24.09
CA ARG A 2 -4.27 8.87 22.61
C ARG A 2 -3.25 7.79 22.29
N GLU A 3 -3.63 6.76 21.54
CA GLU A 3 -2.69 5.76 21.06
C GLU A 3 -1.67 6.46 20.16
N GLU A 4 -0.40 6.29 20.48
CA GLU A 4 0.69 6.85 19.69
C GLU A 4 0.72 6.18 18.31
N PRO A 5 0.87 6.94 17.22
CA PRO A 5 0.87 6.37 15.87
C PRO A 5 2.10 5.48 15.67
N LEU A 6 1.93 4.42 14.89
CA LEU A 6 3.03 3.54 14.47
C LEU A 6 3.87 4.22 13.36
N LEU A 7 3.21 4.97 12.48
CA LEU A 7 3.82 5.79 11.44
C LEU A 7 3.10 7.13 11.38
N ALA A 8 3.84 8.22 11.27
CA ALA A 8 3.26 9.53 11.01
C ALA A 8 4.19 10.38 10.15
N ALA A 9 3.58 11.24 9.35
CA ALA A 9 4.21 12.37 8.70
C ALA A 9 3.70 13.63 9.40
N GLU A 10 4.59 14.51 9.81
CA GLU A 10 4.27 15.74 10.53
C GLU A 10 4.86 16.93 9.76
N HIS A 11 3.98 17.73 9.12
CA HIS A 11 4.34 18.92 8.34
C HIS A 11 5.41 18.67 7.26
N VAL A 12 5.32 17.51 6.58
CA VAL A 12 6.32 17.06 5.61
C VAL A 12 6.20 17.84 4.31
N SER A 13 7.31 18.44 3.88
CA SER A 13 7.46 19.15 2.61
C SER A 13 8.59 18.55 1.80
N MET A 14 8.47 18.60 0.46
CA MET A 14 9.49 18.10 -0.44
C MET A 14 9.63 18.96 -1.69
N HIS A 15 10.82 19.46 -1.89
CA HIS A 15 11.21 20.25 -3.05
C HIS A 15 12.37 19.57 -3.77
N PHE A 16 12.28 19.47 -5.09
CA PHE A 16 13.39 19.01 -5.93
C PHE A 16 14.02 20.21 -6.65
N PHE A 17 15.34 20.25 -6.64
CA PHE A 17 16.10 21.27 -7.32
C PHE A 17 16.62 20.70 -8.66
N ASN A 18 16.28 21.34 -9.76
CA ASN A 18 16.77 21.00 -11.08
C ASN A 18 17.32 22.25 -11.80
N GLN A 19 17.77 22.08 -13.05
CA GLN A 19 18.34 23.19 -13.83
C GLN A 19 17.28 24.26 -14.15
N ASP A 20 16.00 23.92 -14.17
CA ASP A 20 14.89 24.81 -14.50
C ASP A 20 14.32 25.54 -13.26
N GLY A 21 14.81 25.20 -12.05
CA GLY A 21 14.38 25.84 -10.80
C GLY A 21 14.00 24.86 -9.70
N VAL A 22 13.06 25.27 -8.85
CA VAL A 22 12.54 24.47 -7.73
C VAL A 22 11.20 23.85 -8.11
N LEU A 23 11.11 22.54 -8.00
CA LEU A 23 9.86 21.80 -8.18
C LEU A 23 9.32 21.42 -6.80
N GLU A 24 8.28 22.10 -6.37
CA GLU A 24 7.56 21.77 -5.14
C GLU A 24 6.65 20.56 -5.39
N VAL A 25 6.85 19.47 -4.65
CA VAL A 25 6.08 18.23 -4.82
C VAL A 25 5.14 18.00 -3.66
N LEU A 26 5.60 18.22 -2.43
CA LEU A 26 4.81 18.08 -1.20
C LEU A 26 4.87 19.37 -0.40
N ASP A 27 3.71 19.80 0.11
CA ASP A 27 3.59 20.99 0.93
C ASP A 27 2.71 20.69 2.16
N ASP A 28 3.34 20.66 3.33
CA ASP A 28 2.68 20.48 4.63
C ASP A 28 1.83 19.20 4.74
N ILE A 29 2.39 18.07 4.33
CA ILE A 29 1.74 16.76 4.46
C ILE A 29 1.76 16.30 5.91
N SER A 30 0.56 16.09 6.48
CA SER A 30 0.39 15.54 7.82
C SER A 30 -0.65 14.43 7.85
N PHE A 31 -0.25 13.23 8.29
CA PHE A 31 -1.14 12.07 8.48
C PHE A 31 -0.53 11.08 9.45
N SER A 32 -1.34 10.11 9.90
CA SER A 32 -0.88 9.07 10.81
C SER A 32 -1.50 7.71 10.50
N LEU A 33 -0.78 6.65 10.86
CA LEU A 33 -1.21 5.25 10.76
C LEU A 33 -1.08 4.61 12.14
N LYS A 34 -2.17 4.02 12.62
CA LYS A 34 -2.22 3.31 13.90
C LYS A 34 -1.85 1.84 13.71
N GLN A 35 -1.58 1.17 14.82
CA GLN A 35 -1.33 -0.27 14.80
C GLN A 35 -2.57 -1.04 14.33
N GLY A 36 -2.39 -1.93 13.34
CA GLY A 36 -3.44 -2.76 12.77
C GLY A 36 -4.43 -2.02 11.87
N GLU A 37 -4.25 -0.72 11.65
CA GLU A 37 -5.05 0.10 10.75
C GLU A 37 -4.62 -0.10 9.29
N ILE A 38 -5.56 -0.04 8.37
CA ILE A 38 -5.31 0.16 6.95
C ILE A 38 -5.73 1.58 6.59
N ALA A 39 -4.77 2.44 6.28
CA ALA A 39 -5.01 3.78 5.78
C ALA A 39 -4.72 3.89 4.29
N ALA A 40 -5.41 4.78 3.58
CA ALA A 40 -5.12 5.09 2.18
C ALA A 40 -4.70 6.54 1.98
N LEU A 41 -3.71 6.75 1.09
CA LEU A 41 -3.43 8.03 0.46
C LEU A 41 -4.05 7.99 -0.94
N LEU A 42 -5.10 8.74 -1.15
CA LEU A 42 -5.84 8.83 -2.40
C LEU A 42 -5.56 10.17 -3.08
N GLY A 43 -5.15 10.15 -4.33
CA GLY A 43 -4.90 11.39 -5.06
C GLY A 43 -4.59 11.17 -6.53
N PRO A 44 -4.59 12.23 -7.34
CA PRO A 44 -4.37 12.15 -8.78
C PRO A 44 -2.97 11.60 -9.11
N SER A 45 -2.81 11.13 -10.36
CA SER A 45 -1.51 10.67 -10.83
C SER A 45 -0.51 11.82 -10.86
N GLY A 46 0.72 11.56 -10.37
CA GLY A 46 1.79 12.57 -10.36
C GLY A 46 1.72 13.60 -9.23
N CYS A 47 0.76 13.53 -8.29
CA CYS A 47 0.69 14.48 -7.17
C CYS A 47 1.81 14.32 -6.14
N GLY A 48 2.51 13.18 -6.09
CA GLY A 48 3.63 12.98 -5.16
C GLY A 48 3.48 11.76 -4.24
N LYS A 49 2.51 10.86 -4.47
CA LYS A 49 2.24 9.68 -3.63
C LYS A 49 3.47 8.78 -3.43
N SER A 50 4.16 8.40 -4.51
CA SER A 50 5.39 7.59 -4.42
C SER A 50 6.53 8.36 -3.75
N THR A 51 6.55 9.70 -3.85
CA THR A 51 7.49 10.55 -3.10
C THR A 51 7.25 10.41 -1.59
N ILE A 52 5.99 10.44 -1.15
CA ILE A 52 5.63 10.22 0.25
C ILE A 52 6.11 8.83 0.70
N LEU A 53 5.84 7.77 -0.07
CA LEU A 53 6.29 6.41 0.29
C LEU A 53 7.82 6.30 0.37
N ASN A 54 8.55 6.95 -0.53
CA ASN A 54 10.01 6.98 -0.51
C ASN A 54 10.55 7.72 0.74
N ILE A 55 9.89 8.78 1.16
CA ILE A 55 10.23 9.48 2.40
C ILE A 55 9.95 8.60 3.61
N LEU A 56 8.77 7.99 3.69
CA LEU A 56 8.38 7.12 4.80
C LEU A 56 9.30 5.90 4.93
N SER A 57 9.72 5.32 3.81
CA SER A 57 10.66 4.18 3.79
C SER A 57 12.10 4.57 4.10
N GLY A 58 12.43 5.87 4.11
CA GLY A 58 13.79 6.39 4.34
C GLY A 58 14.68 6.37 3.09
N LEU A 59 14.11 6.10 1.91
CA LEU A 59 14.82 6.18 0.62
C LEU A 59 15.05 7.63 0.19
N LEU A 60 14.26 8.56 0.72
CA LEU A 60 14.35 9.99 0.43
C LEU A 60 14.22 10.77 1.74
N GLN A 61 15.01 11.84 1.89
CA GLN A 61 14.88 12.75 3.01
C GLN A 61 13.95 13.90 2.63
N PRO A 62 12.98 14.28 3.48
CA PRO A 62 12.11 15.43 3.21
C PRO A 62 12.94 16.74 3.33
N THR A 63 12.48 17.79 2.66
CA THR A 63 13.08 19.13 2.79
C THR A 63 12.57 19.88 4.03
N GLY A 64 11.47 19.45 4.63
CA GLY A 64 10.91 19.99 5.86
C GLY A 64 9.97 18.99 6.53
N GLY A 65 9.69 19.21 7.82
CA GLY A 65 8.86 18.33 8.62
C GLY A 65 9.59 17.11 9.17
N GLU A 66 8.84 16.22 9.82
CA GLU A 66 9.39 15.06 10.52
C GLU A 66 8.59 13.78 10.20
N ILE A 67 9.28 12.63 10.25
CA ILE A 67 8.68 11.30 10.14
C ILE A 67 8.84 10.58 11.48
N VAL A 68 7.71 10.21 12.06
CA VAL A 68 7.66 9.27 13.19
C VAL A 68 7.50 7.87 12.64
N ARG A 69 8.44 6.98 12.96
CA ARG A 69 8.42 5.57 12.54
C ARG A 69 8.77 4.67 13.71
N ARG A 70 7.84 3.81 14.10
CA ARG A 70 7.98 2.86 15.21
C ARG A 70 7.78 1.44 14.72
N GLY A 71 8.78 0.91 14.02
CA GLY A 71 8.76 -0.45 13.48
C GLY A 71 9.47 -0.60 12.16
N SER A 72 9.54 -1.83 11.72
CA SER A 72 10.10 -2.23 10.43
C SER A 72 9.11 -1.99 9.29
N ILE A 73 9.63 -1.60 8.13
CA ILE A 73 8.82 -1.34 6.94
C ILE A 73 9.06 -2.43 5.90
N GLY A 74 7.95 -2.96 5.37
CA GLY A 74 7.90 -3.70 4.12
C GLY A 74 7.32 -2.82 3.02
N TYR A 75 8.04 -2.65 1.91
CA TYR A 75 7.61 -1.84 0.78
C TYR A 75 7.31 -2.71 -0.43
N MET A 76 6.06 -2.69 -0.89
CA MET A 76 5.62 -3.28 -2.14
C MET A 76 5.46 -2.18 -3.18
N PHE A 77 6.29 -2.21 -4.20
CA PHE A 77 6.28 -1.25 -5.30
C PHE A 77 5.10 -1.50 -6.26
N GLN A 78 4.80 -0.52 -7.08
CA GLN A 78 3.73 -0.55 -8.08
C GLN A 78 3.84 -1.76 -9.04
N ARG A 79 5.05 -2.12 -9.46
CA ARG A 79 5.32 -3.36 -10.18
C ARG A 79 5.77 -4.44 -9.23
N ASP A 80 5.56 -5.70 -9.58
CA ASP A 80 5.92 -6.84 -8.75
C ASP A 80 7.43 -6.97 -8.47
N HIS A 81 8.27 -6.47 -9.40
CA HIS A 81 9.74 -6.52 -9.31
C HIS A 81 10.26 -7.89 -8.86
N LEU A 82 9.62 -8.96 -9.34
CA LEU A 82 10.16 -10.30 -9.19
C LEU A 82 11.39 -10.45 -10.08
N LEU A 83 12.38 -11.17 -9.58
CA LEU A 83 13.59 -11.45 -10.34
C LEU A 83 13.32 -12.58 -11.33
N ASP A 84 13.35 -12.29 -12.62
CA ASP A 84 12.96 -13.24 -13.69
C ASP A 84 13.82 -14.50 -13.73
N TRP A 85 15.06 -14.43 -13.24
CA TRP A 85 16.02 -15.55 -13.18
C TRP A 85 15.94 -16.37 -11.89
N ARG A 86 15.04 -16.03 -10.97
CA ARG A 86 14.78 -16.77 -9.74
C ARG A 86 13.41 -17.43 -9.78
N THR A 87 13.29 -18.58 -9.14
CA THR A 87 12.00 -19.21 -8.90
C THR A 87 11.10 -18.34 -7.98
N ILE A 88 9.84 -18.64 -7.90
CA ILE A 88 8.93 -17.95 -6.97
C ILE A 88 9.36 -18.15 -5.51
N TYR A 89 9.79 -19.35 -5.15
CA TYR A 89 10.34 -19.62 -3.82
C TYR A 89 11.53 -18.72 -3.50
N ASP A 90 12.50 -18.64 -4.40
CA ASP A 90 13.71 -17.84 -4.21
C ASP A 90 13.40 -16.33 -4.24
N ASN A 91 12.42 -15.89 -5.03
CA ASN A 91 11.94 -14.52 -5.01
C ASN A 91 11.35 -14.15 -3.65
N VAL A 92 10.51 -15.01 -3.09
CA VAL A 92 9.87 -14.75 -1.77
C VAL A 92 10.92 -14.80 -0.65
N ARG A 93 11.90 -15.66 -0.77
CA ARG A 93 12.97 -15.85 0.23
C ARG A 93 14.00 -14.72 0.26
N ILE A 94 14.11 -13.90 -0.80
CA ILE A 94 15.18 -12.91 -0.95
C ILE A 94 15.29 -11.94 0.25
N GLY A 95 14.17 -11.52 0.83
CA GLY A 95 14.17 -10.66 2.02
C GLY A 95 14.82 -11.32 3.23
N LEU A 96 14.58 -12.63 3.40
CA LEU A 96 15.21 -13.41 4.46
C LEU A 96 16.72 -13.59 4.20
N GLU A 97 17.15 -13.72 2.94
CA GLU A 97 18.55 -13.79 2.56
C GLU A 97 19.29 -12.50 2.91
N ILE A 98 18.72 -11.35 2.56
CA ILE A 98 19.30 -10.03 2.82
C ILE A 98 19.41 -9.76 4.33
N GLN A 99 18.43 -10.18 5.12
CA GLN A 99 18.43 -10.02 6.56
C GLN A 99 19.15 -11.13 7.33
N HIS A 100 19.81 -12.07 6.59
CA HIS A 100 20.50 -13.24 7.16
C HIS A 100 19.58 -14.16 8.00
N LEU A 101 18.26 -14.16 7.73
CA LEU A 101 17.24 -14.97 8.40
C LEU A 101 16.89 -16.27 7.65
N GLN A 102 17.54 -16.56 6.53
CA GLN A 102 17.25 -17.72 5.69
C GLN A 102 17.53 -19.08 6.34
N LYS A 103 18.22 -19.09 7.49
CA LYS A 103 18.45 -20.26 8.32
C LYS A 103 17.56 -20.31 9.57
N SER A 104 16.75 -19.26 9.79
CA SER A 104 15.79 -19.22 10.89
C SER A 104 14.59 -20.07 10.54
N GLU A 105 14.41 -21.18 11.22
CA GLU A 105 13.30 -22.10 10.99
C GLU A 105 11.93 -21.40 11.12
N LEU A 106 11.80 -20.49 12.07
CA LEU A 106 10.59 -19.70 12.28
C LEU A 106 10.21 -18.88 11.05
N HIS A 107 11.17 -18.16 10.46
CA HIS A 107 10.91 -17.30 9.29
C HIS A 107 10.66 -18.12 8.03
N VAL A 108 11.40 -19.23 7.84
CA VAL A 108 11.17 -20.13 6.71
C VAL A 108 9.80 -20.79 6.81
N GLN A 109 9.41 -21.30 7.98
CA GLN A 109 8.07 -21.88 8.19
C GLN A 109 6.96 -20.84 7.95
N LYS A 110 7.15 -19.60 8.41
CA LYS A 110 6.20 -18.53 8.14
C LYS A 110 6.06 -18.25 6.64
N MET A 111 7.18 -18.11 5.94
CA MET A 111 7.21 -17.92 4.49
C MET A 111 6.48 -19.04 3.74
N GLU A 112 6.78 -20.30 4.09
CA GLU A 112 6.12 -21.46 3.47
C GLU A 112 4.63 -21.53 3.79
N ARG A 113 4.24 -21.20 5.04
CA ARG A 113 2.82 -21.06 5.42
C ARG A 113 2.12 -20.05 4.54
N LEU A 114 2.71 -18.87 4.33
CA LEU A 114 2.14 -17.83 3.46
C LEU A 114 1.97 -18.35 2.01
N LEU A 115 2.99 -19.00 1.45
CA LEU A 115 2.92 -19.59 0.11
C LEU A 115 1.81 -20.63 -0.02
N ARG A 116 1.61 -21.49 1.01
CA ARG A 116 0.53 -22.49 1.03
C ARG A 116 -0.84 -21.85 1.18
N THR A 117 -0.99 -20.97 2.17
CA THR A 117 -2.26 -20.33 2.50
C THR A 117 -2.80 -19.52 1.33
N TYR A 118 -1.91 -18.86 0.58
CA TYR A 118 -2.30 -17.97 -0.52
C TYR A 118 -2.11 -18.59 -1.91
N GLY A 119 -2.06 -19.93 -1.98
CA GLY A 119 -2.20 -20.69 -3.22
C GLY A 119 -1.02 -20.60 -4.18
N LEU A 120 0.19 -20.32 -3.68
CA LEU A 120 1.40 -20.25 -4.50
C LEU A 120 2.37 -21.41 -4.28
N TRP A 121 2.07 -22.33 -3.37
CA TRP A 121 2.97 -23.43 -3.04
C TRP A 121 3.28 -24.34 -4.23
N GLU A 122 2.28 -24.68 -5.03
CA GLU A 122 2.45 -25.55 -6.21
C GLU A 122 3.27 -24.88 -7.33
N PHE A 123 3.41 -23.55 -7.25
CA PHE A 123 4.15 -22.74 -8.21
C PHE A 123 5.52 -22.30 -7.70
N CYS A 124 5.98 -22.81 -6.55
CA CYS A 124 7.26 -22.42 -5.93
C CYS A 124 8.47 -22.58 -6.85
N ASN A 125 8.48 -23.62 -7.67
CA ASN A 125 9.57 -23.94 -8.59
C ASN A 125 9.40 -23.29 -9.97
N ARG A 126 8.36 -22.51 -10.19
CA ARG A 126 8.12 -21.78 -11.43
C ARG A 126 8.83 -20.43 -11.41
N TYR A 127 9.08 -19.90 -12.61
CA TYR A 127 9.63 -18.56 -12.81
C TYR A 127 8.52 -17.52 -12.98
N PRO A 128 8.78 -16.22 -12.72
CA PRO A 128 7.77 -15.17 -12.85
C PRO A 128 7.03 -15.14 -14.18
N ALA A 129 7.71 -15.41 -15.29
CA ALA A 129 7.14 -15.45 -16.63
C ALA A 129 6.06 -16.54 -16.83
N GLU A 130 6.05 -17.56 -15.98
CA GLU A 130 5.08 -18.67 -16.02
C GLU A 130 3.81 -18.39 -15.21
N LEU A 131 3.75 -17.26 -14.50
CA LEU A 131 2.64 -16.89 -13.61
C LEU A 131 1.74 -15.83 -14.24
N SER A 132 0.45 -15.87 -13.88
CA SER A 132 -0.46 -14.77 -14.19
C SER A 132 -0.08 -13.49 -13.43
N GLY A 133 -0.54 -12.32 -13.91
CA GLY A 133 -0.29 -11.04 -13.25
C GLY A 133 -0.71 -11.04 -11.78
N GLY A 134 -1.89 -11.59 -11.47
CA GLY A 134 -2.38 -11.71 -10.10
C GLY A 134 -1.55 -12.64 -9.21
N MET A 135 -1.02 -13.73 -9.77
CA MET A 135 -0.10 -14.61 -9.04
C MET A 135 1.22 -13.89 -8.73
N ARG A 136 1.76 -13.12 -9.68
CA ARG A 136 2.96 -12.31 -9.44
C ARG A 136 2.74 -11.27 -8.36
N GLN A 137 1.60 -10.56 -8.35
CA GLN A 137 1.27 -9.59 -7.30
C GLN A 137 1.17 -10.26 -5.92
N ARG A 138 0.53 -11.42 -5.82
CA ARG A 138 0.50 -12.20 -4.58
C ARG A 138 1.91 -12.62 -4.14
N ALA A 139 2.76 -13.06 -5.07
CA ALA A 139 4.14 -13.43 -4.76
C ALA A 139 4.95 -12.22 -4.23
N ALA A 140 4.78 -11.03 -4.83
CA ALA A 140 5.41 -9.80 -4.37
C ALA A 140 4.94 -9.40 -2.96
N LEU A 141 3.64 -9.53 -2.67
CA LEU A 141 3.13 -9.29 -1.31
C LEU A 141 3.69 -10.30 -0.31
N ILE A 142 3.68 -11.61 -0.64
CA ILE A 142 4.22 -12.65 0.24
C ILE A 142 5.72 -12.43 0.48
N ARG A 143 6.50 -12.03 -0.54
CA ARG A 143 7.91 -11.63 -0.38
C ARG A 143 8.07 -10.54 0.66
N THR A 144 7.20 -9.52 0.63
CA THR A 144 7.22 -8.40 1.57
C THR A 144 6.80 -8.85 2.97
N LEU A 145 5.81 -9.74 3.09
CA LEU A 145 5.33 -10.29 4.37
C LEU A 145 6.27 -11.32 5.00
N ALA A 146 7.11 -11.98 4.21
CA ALA A 146 8.00 -13.05 4.68
C ALA A 146 9.00 -12.57 5.74
N VAL A 147 9.42 -11.31 5.68
CA VAL A 147 10.32 -10.68 6.66
C VAL A 147 9.60 -10.13 7.89
N ASP A 148 8.28 -10.34 7.98
CA ASP A 148 7.43 -9.94 9.10
C ASP A 148 7.47 -8.44 9.47
N PRO A 149 7.29 -7.53 8.54
CA PRO A 149 7.34 -6.11 8.85
C PRO A 149 6.17 -5.68 9.74
N ASP A 150 6.36 -4.62 10.54
CA ASP A 150 5.31 -4.01 11.36
C ASP A 150 4.37 -3.16 10.51
N ILE A 151 4.92 -2.51 9.48
CA ILE A 151 4.24 -1.58 8.58
C ILE A 151 4.40 -2.06 7.14
N LEU A 152 3.31 -2.08 6.39
CA LEU A 152 3.31 -2.31 4.95
C LEU A 152 3.02 -1.01 4.20
N LEU A 153 3.88 -0.68 3.25
CA LEU A 153 3.66 0.38 2.27
C LEU A 153 3.33 -0.27 0.93
N LEU A 154 2.15 0.01 0.38
CA LEU A 154 1.69 -0.53 -0.89
C LEU A 154 1.53 0.60 -1.91
N ASP A 155 2.35 0.63 -2.95
CA ASP A 155 2.33 1.64 -4.01
C ASP A 155 1.52 1.15 -5.20
N GLU A 156 0.28 1.62 -5.34
CA GLU A 156 -0.64 1.29 -6.44
C GLU A 156 -0.65 -0.21 -6.82
N PRO A 157 -0.89 -1.12 -5.87
CA PRO A 157 -0.62 -2.56 -6.05
C PRO A 157 -1.46 -3.23 -7.13
N PHE A 158 -2.49 -2.56 -7.66
CA PHE A 158 -3.42 -3.13 -8.63
C PHE A 158 -3.39 -2.42 -9.99
N SER A 159 -2.61 -1.35 -10.16
CA SER A 159 -2.65 -0.49 -11.35
C SER A 159 -2.25 -1.19 -12.66
N ALA A 160 -1.39 -2.21 -12.58
CA ALA A 160 -0.92 -2.97 -13.74
C ALA A 160 -1.85 -4.13 -14.17
N LEU A 161 -2.99 -4.31 -13.49
CA LEU A 161 -3.92 -5.41 -13.75
C LEU A 161 -5.14 -4.95 -14.55
N ASP A 162 -5.65 -5.84 -15.42
CA ASP A 162 -6.95 -5.64 -16.06
C ASP A 162 -8.08 -5.64 -15.03
N SER A 163 -9.23 -5.09 -15.38
CA SER A 163 -10.34 -4.84 -14.44
C SER A 163 -10.86 -6.10 -13.75
N GLN A 164 -10.94 -7.24 -14.45
CA GLN A 164 -11.43 -8.48 -13.88
C GLN A 164 -10.41 -9.09 -12.90
N THR A 165 -9.15 -9.19 -13.33
CA THR A 165 -8.05 -9.68 -12.50
C THR A 165 -7.87 -8.78 -11.28
N ARG A 166 -8.00 -7.46 -11.44
CA ARG A 166 -7.91 -6.49 -10.34
C ARG A 166 -8.91 -6.77 -9.22
N LEU A 167 -10.17 -7.05 -9.55
CA LEU A 167 -11.19 -7.38 -8.56
C LEU A 167 -10.84 -8.64 -7.76
N MET A 168 -10.38 -9.68 -8.43
CA MET A 168 -10.02 -10.95 -7.79
C MET A 168 -8.77 -10.78 -6.90
N VAL A 169 -7.74 -10.14 -7.43
CA VAL A 169 -6.48 -9.92 -6.70
C VAL A 169 -6.68 -8.97 -5.53
N SER A 170 -7.53 -7.94 -5.67
CA SER A 170 -7.85 -7.03 -4.57
C SER A 170 -8.54 -7.78 -3.42
N GLU A 171 -9.45 -8.71 -3.72
CA GLU A 171 -10.09 -9.56 -2.70
C GLU A 171 -9.07 -10.44 -1.97
N ASP A 172 -8.18 -11.10 -2.72
CA ASP A 172 -7.12 -11.93 -2.17
C ASP A 172 -6.20 -11.10 -1.25
N ILE A 173 -5.68 -9.98 -1.75
CA ILE A 173 -4.77 -9.10 -1.00
C ILE A 173 -5.45 -8.49 0.23
N GLY A 174 -6.69 -8.02 0.10
CA GLY A 174 -7.45 -7.48 1.22
C GLY A 174 -7.64 -8.51 2.33
N SER A 175 -7.96 -9.75 1.97
CA SER A 175 -8.08 -10.86 2.90
C SER A 175 -6.74 -11.15 3.59
N ILE A 176 -5.62 -11.16 2.85
CA ILE A 176 -4.27 -11.35 3.39
C ILE A 176 -3.95 -10.28 4.45
N LEU A 177 -4.13 -9.00 4.10
CA LEU A 177 -3.80 -7.88 4.99
C LEU A 177 -4.57 -7.95 6.31
N ARG A 178 -5.87 -8.24 6.25
CA ARG A 178 -6.73 -8.37 7.43
C ARG A 178 -6.37 -9.60 8.28
N GLN A 179 -6.06 -10.75 7.66
CA GLN A 179 -5.67 -11.96 8.37
C GLN A 179 -4.32 -11.81 9.08
N GLU A 180 -3.34 -11.22 8.41
CA GLU A 180 -2.01 -11.00 8.98
C GLU A 180 -1.97 -9.77 9.92
N ARG A 181 -3.09 -9.03 10.07
CA ARG A 181 -3.26 -7.86 10.96
C ARG A 181 -2.13 -6.84 10.82
N LYS A 182 -1.67 -6.60 9.60
CA LYS A 182 -0.60 -5.65 9.33
C LYS A 182 -1.11 -4.22 9.25
N SER A 183 -0.38 -3.31 9.89
CA SER A 183 -0.62 -1.88 9.70
C SER A 183 -0.20 -1.51 8.28
N THR A 184 -1.12 -0.97 7.48
CA THR A 184 -0.88 -0.83 6.04
C THR A 184 -1.20 0.58 5.57
N LEU A 185 -0.30 1.18 4.84
CA LEU A 185 -0.54 2.41 4.07
C LEU A 185 -0.66 2.04 2.59
N LEU A 186 -1.86 2.14 2.06
CA LEU A 186 -2.17 1.94 0.65
C LEU A 186 -2.12 3.26 -0.09
N VAL A 187 -1.35 3.32 -1.16
CA VAL A 187 -1.37 4.45 -2.09
C VAL A 187 -2.13 4.02 -3.34
N THR A 188 -3.11 4.81 -3.74
CA THR A 188 -3.93 4.55 -4.94
C THR A 188 -4.50 5.84 -5.53
N HIS A 189 -4.92 5.78 -6.78
CA HIS A 189 -5.74 6.80 -7.45
C HIS A 189 -7.19 6.32 -7.66
N ASP A 190 -7.51 5.08 -7.26
CA ASP A 190 -8.85 4.48 -7.39
C ASP A 190 -9.64 4.65 -6.09
N ILE A 191 -10.73 5.44 -6.16
CA ILE A 191 -11.63 5.70 -5.03
C ILE A 191 -12.23 4.40 -4.48
N SER A 192 -12.61 3.49 -5.38
CA SER A 192 -13.22 2.22 -4.97
C SER A 192 -12.23 1.34 -4.20
N GLU A 193 -10.95 1.35 -4.58
CA GLU A 193 -9.90 0.67 -3.83
C GLU A 193 -9.74 1.30 -2.44
N ALA A 194 -9.58 2.63 -2.37
CA ALA A 194 -9.41 3.33 -1.11
C ALA A 194 -10.55 3.01 -0.12
N ILE A 195 -11.82 3.11 -0.56
CA ILE A 195 -12.98 2.79 0.29
C ILE A 195 -13.03 1.30 0.66
N SER A 196 -12.71 0.40 -0.27
CA SER A 196 -12.83 -1.04 -0.04
C SER A 196 -11.85 -1.56 1.01
N PHE A 197 -10.64 -1.03 1.03
CA PHE A 197 -9.54 -1.52 1.86
C PHE A 197 -9.43 -0.80 3.20
N SER A 198 -9.62 0.53 3.22
CA SER A 198 -9.08 1.37 4.27
C SER A 198 -10.08 1.66 5.39
N ASP A 199 -9.54 1.87 6.57
CA ASP A 199 -10.27 2.35 7.74
C ASP A 199 -10.26 3.89 7.76
N THR A 200 -9.17 4.48 7.23
CA THR A 200 -9.01 5.94 7.07
C THR A 200 -8.50 6.25 5.66
N ILE A 201 -9.06 7.28 5.01
CA ILE A 201 -8.62 7.77 3.71
C ILE A 201 -8.19 9.23 3.87
N TYR A 202 -6.97 9.53 3.42
CA TYR A 202 -6.43 10.88 3.27
C TYR A 202 -6.47 11.24 1.79
N THR A 203 -7.28 12.22 1.41
CA THR A 203 -7.31 12.73 0.03
C THR A 203 -6.22 13.77 -0.16
N LEU A 204 -5.54 13.70 -1.29
CA LEU A 204 -4.44 14.58 -1.64
C LEU A 204 -4.84 15.51 -2.79
N SER A 205 -4.40 16.77 -2.73
CA SER A 205 -4.51 17.71 -3.84
C SER A 205 -3.58 17.34 -5.00
N GLN A 206 -3.70 18.06 -6.11
CA GLN A 206 -2.67 18.13 -7.14
C GLN A 206 -1.36 18.69 -6.56
N ARG A 207 -0.29 18.68 -7.36
CA ARG A 207 1.03 19.17 -6.98
C ARG A 207 1.07 20.71 -6.88
N PRO A 208 1.64 21.27 -5.81
CA PRO A 208 2.20 20.60 -4.64
C PRO A 208 1.12 19.94 -3.78
N ALA A 209 1.33 18.64 -3.46
CA ALA A 209 0.32 17.86 -2.75
C ALA A 209 0.17 18.34 -1.31
N ARG A 210 -1.08 18.44 -0.87
CA ARG A 210 -1.51 18.66 0.53
C ARG A 210 -2.59 17.66 0.89
N VAL A 211 -2.71 17.32 2.16
CA VAL A 211 -3.89 16.59 2.64
C VAL A 211 -5.08 17.52 2.64
N LYS A 212 -6.13 17.19 1.88
CA LYS A 212 -7.36 17.98 1.76
C LYS A 212 -8.38 17.59 2.81
N THR A 213 -8.76 16.33 2.79
CA THR A 213 -9.82 15.78 3.65
C THR A 213 -9.38 14.43 4.22
N VAL A 214 -9.89 14.14 5.40
CA VAL A 214 -9.69 12.85 6.06
C VAL A 214 -11.03 12.18 6.26
N TYR A 215 -11.22 11.01 5.69
CA TYR A 215 -12.42 10.20 5.81
C TYR A 215 -12.18 9.01 6.72
N THR A 216 -12.96 8.85 7.78
CA THR A 216 -13.04 7.60 8.53
C THR A 216 -14.10 6.72 7.89
N VAL A 217 -13.71 5.59 7.35
CA VAL A 217 -14.59 4.71 6.58
C VAL A 217 -15.30 3.73 7.50
N GLN A 218 -16.60 3.88 7.62
CA GLN A 218 -17.47 2.99 8.38
C GLN A 218 -18.47 2.35 7.44
N LEU A 219 -18.34 1.03 7.21
CA LEU A 219 -19.20 0.26 6.31
C LEU A 219 -19.92 -0.83 7.08
N THR A 220 -21.22 -0.94 6.88
CA THR A 220 -22.03 -2.05 7.39
C THR A 220 -21.79 -3.28 6.52
N THR A 221 -20.87 -4.17 6.96
CA THR A 221 -20.50 -5.38 6.23
C THR A 221 -20.49 -6.59 7.15
N GLU A 222 -20.66 -7.78 6.55
CA GLU A 222 -20.35 -9.05 7.23
C GLU A 222 -18.84 -9.14 7.53
N LEU A 223 -18.50 -9.75 8.64
CA LEU A 223 -17.10 -10.01 9.01
C LEU A 223 -16.60 -11.34 8.40
N PRO A 224 -15.34 -11.44 8.04
CA PRO A 224 -14.35 -10.36 7.98
C PRO A 224 -14.66 -9.35 6.84
N ARG A 225 -14.34 -8.07 7.05
CA ARG A 225 -14.44 -7.06 6.01
C ARG A 225 -13.44 -7.39 4.89
N THR A 226 -13.96 -7.53 3.66
CA THR A 226 -13.16 -7.76 2.45
C THR A 226 -13.51 -6.70 1.40
N PRO A 227 -12.66 -6.46 0.38
CA PRO A 227 -12.97 -5.50 -0.68
C PRO A 227 -14.30 -5.75 -1.37
N LEU A 228 -14.64 -7.01 -1.65
CA LEU A 228 -15.90 -7.34 -2.31
C LEU A 228 -17.12 -7.09 -1.42
N ARG A 229 -17.00 -7.38 -0.11
CA ARG A 229 -18.07 -7.10 0.87
C ARG A 229 -18.22 -5.60 1.10
N SER A 230 -17.09 -4.87 1.18
CA SER A 230 -17.09 -3.42 1.30
C SER A 230 -17.87 -2.74 0.17
N ARG A 231 -17.68 -3.19 -1.08
CA ARG A 231 -18.37 -2.66 -2.26
C ARG A 231 -19.89 -2.90 -2.25
N LYS A 232 -20.36 -3.87 -1.48
CA LYS A 232 -21.80 -4.17 -1.31
C LYS A 232 -22.44 -3.42 -0.14
N ALA A 233 -21.66 -2.74 0.68
CA ALA A 233 -22.17 -1.99 1.81
C ALA A 233 -23.01 -0.80 1.34
N PRO A 234 -24.14 -0.49 2.01
CA PRO A 234 -25.03 0.59 1.61
C PRO A 234 -24.36 1.95 1.64
N GLU A 235 -23.36 2.16 2.52
CA GLU A 235 -22.63 3.43 2.65
C GLU A 235 -21.57 3.61 1.56
N PHE A 236 -21.18 2.55 0.83
CA PHE A 236 -20.11 2.59 -0.15
C PHE A 236 -20.33 3.66 -1.22
N GLN A 237 -21.55 3.71 -1.79
CA GLN A 237 -21.86 4.66 -2.85
C GLN A 237 -21.85 6.10 -2.37
N GLN A 238 -22.21 6.35 -1.11
CA GLN A 238 -22.17 7.68 -0.52
C GLN A 238 -20.72 8.18 -0.39
N TYR A 239 -19.81 7.34 0.17
CA TYR A 239 -18.38 7.66 0.21
C TYR A 239 -17.83 7.91 -1.18
N PHE A 240 -18.18 7.04 -2.14
CA PHE A 240 -17.69 7.18 -3.52
C PHE A 240 -18.10 8.52 -4.12
N ASN A 241 -19.37 8.88 -4.04
CA ASN A 241 -19.87 10.13 -4.62
C ASN A 241 -19.22 11.36 -3.95
N THR A 242 -19.14 11.36 -2.61
CA THR A 242 -18.54 12.48 -1.88
C THR A 242 -17.07 12.69 -2.25
N ILE A 243 -16.29 11.61 -2.30
CA ILE A 243 -14.87 11.69 -2.65
C ILE A 243 -14.69 12.05 -4.13
N TRP A 244 -15.53 11.50 -5.01
CA TRP A 244 -15.53 11.82 -6.44
C TRP A 244 -15.78 13.30 -6.69
N GLU A 245 -16.81 13.88 -6.08
CA GLU A 245 -17.15 15.30 -6.19
C GLU A 245 -15.98 16.18 -5.72
N GLU A 246 -15.35 15.84 -4.58
CA GLU A 246 -14.16 16.56 -4.08
C GLU A 246 -13.00 16.52 -5.09
N MET A 247 -12.71 15.34 -5.66
CA MET A 247 -11.61 15.18 -6.62
C MET A 247 -11.88 15.88 -7.95
N MET A 248 -13.15 15.98 -8.40
CA MET A 248 -13.51 16.67 -9.63
C MET A 248 -13.44 18.19 -9.51
N GLN A 249 -13.75 18.77 -8.34
CA GLN A 249 -13.60 20.20 -8.10
C GLN A 249 -12.18 20.71 -8.28
N ASP A 250 -11.18 19.85 -8.07
CA ASP A 250 -9.77 20.20 -8.28
C ASP A 250 -9.38 20.22 -9.76
N ALA A 251 -10.05 19.42 -10.59
CA ALA A 251 -9.75 19.36 -12.03
C ALA A 251 -10.29 20.58 -12.80
N ASP A 252 -11.29 21.30 -12.25
CA ASP A 252 -11.92 22.46 -12.90
C ASP A 252 -11.22 23.80 -12.55
N HIS A 253 -10.18 23.78 -11.69
CA HIS A 253 -9.47 25.00 -11.25
C HIS A 253 -8.07 25.16 -11.88
N ASP A 254 -7.69 24.30 -12.84
CA ASP A 254 -6.51 24.40 -13.72
C ASP A 254 -6.94 24.78 -15.14
#